data_55f2bd5dd8e4a6d03694075aa2cfbdd0
#
_entry.id   55f2bd5dd8e4a6d03694075aa2cfbdd0
#
_cell.length_a   1.000
_cell.length_b   1.000
_cell.length_c   1.000
_cell.angle_alpha   90.00
_cell.angle_beta   90.00
_cell.angle_gamma   90.00
#
_symmetry.space_group_name_H-M   'P 1'
#
loop_
_entity.id
_entity.type
_entity.pdbx_description
1 polymer ?
#
loop_
_entity_poly.entity_id
_entity_poly.type
_entity_poly.pdbx_seq_one_letter_code
_entity_poly.pdbx_strand_id
1 'polypeptide(L)'
;KEQLGTGHAVMQAVDFINDGDDIVVLYGDTPLIKAETLKKFVDYHRSEGNSVSIVSAMVDNPEGYGHIIRDKNGSFVKNIEHKDASAEEKLVNEINTGIYCFKGKSLKKALGMLKNDNAQGEYYLPDTLAIILGFGEKVNAMAAQDVTEFLGVNNRVQLYEAESIMRGRINKELMLNGVTILSPDNTYIDDGVEIGADTVIYPGCVIEGNTIIGENCAVGPNSRLTNMKISDNVQIQYTVAMDSEVGSGTKVGPFAYIRPNSKIGENIKICDFVEVKNSVIGNGTKVSHLTYIGDSDVGERINFGCGTITVNYDGKKKFRTTIEDDVFIGCNANLVAPVTLHKGSYVAAGSTVTKDVPEKSLAIARNRQQNIEGWTKK
;
A
#
# COMPACT_ATOMS: atom_id res chain seq x y z
N LYS A 1 -16.40 22.57 -20.71
CA LYS A 1 -16.33 23.51 -19.59
C LYS A 1 -14.95 24.11 -19.62
N GLU A 2 -14.86 25.43 -19.64
CA GLU A 2 -13.60 26.15 -19.72
C GLU A 2 -12.88 26.14 -18.38
N GLN A 3 -11.56 25.99 -18.39
CA GLN A 3 -10.69 26.15 -17.24
C GLN A 3 -10.18 27.59 -17.24
N LEU A 4 -10.67 28.40 -16.31
CA LEU A 4 -10.40 29.84 -16.24
C LEU A 4 -9.56 30.23 -15.00
N GLY A 5 -8.77 29.30 -14.49
CA GLY A 5 -7.84 29.50 -13.39
C GLY A 5 -8.33 29.02 -12.01
N THR A 6 -7.46 29.16 -11.01
CA THR A 6 -7.66 28.62 -9.66
C THR A 6 -8.79 29.31 -8.90
N GLY A 7 -8.96 30.62 -9.06
CA GLY A 7 -10.09 31.38 -8.52
C GLY A 7 -11.42 30.92 -9.10
N HIS A 8 -11.46 30.70 -10.43
CA HIS A 8 -12.66 30.18 -11.08
C HIS A 8 -13.04 28.79 -10.56
N ALA A 9 -12.09 27.94 -10.27
CA ALA A 9 -12.36 26.62 -9.68
C ALA A 9 -13.07 26.75 -8.30
N VAL A 10 -12.59 27.66 -7.45
CA VAL A 10 -13.21 27.91 -6.14
C VAL A 10 -14.58 28.56 -6.27
N MET A 11 -14.79 29.42 -7.28
CA MET A 11 -16.13 30.00 -7.57
C MET A 11 -17.20 28.92 -7.84
N GLN A 12 -16.82 27.74 -8.38
CA GLN A 12 -17.77 26.65 -8.63
C GLN A 12 -18.32 26.05 -7.32
N ALA A 13 -17.63 26.27 -6.19
CA ALA A 13 -18.04 25.78 -4.89
C ALA A 13 -18.71 26.84 -4.01
N VAL A 14 -18.94 28.07 -4.53
CA VAL A 14 -19.41 29.22 -3.72
C VAL A 14 -20.75 28.97 -3.02
N ASP A 15 -21.64 28.20 -3.65
CA ASP A 15 -22.96 27.87 -3.11
C ASP A 15 -22.90 26.93 -1.89
N PHE A 16 -21.79 26.24 -1.68
CA PHE A 16 -21.54 25.36 -0.54
C PHE A 16 -20.86 26.08 0.63
N ILE A 17 -20.46 27.34 0.45
CA ILE A 17 -19.74 28.12 1.47
C ILE A 17 -20.73 28.90 2.33
N ASN A 18 -20.74 28.68 3.65
CA ASN A 18 -21.49 29.53 4.59
C ASN A 18 -20.60 30.63 5.15
N ASP A 19 -21.20 31.73 5.54
CA ASP A 19 -20.48 32.92 6.04
C ASP A 19 -19.69 32.66 7.34
N GLY A 20 -20.11 31.68 8.13
CA GLY A 20 -19.47 31.31 9.40
C GLY A 20 -18.40 30.21 9.26
N ASP A 21 -18.22 29.64 8.09
CA ASP A 21 -17.28 28.52 7.88
C ASP A 21 -15.84 29.03 7.76
N ASP A 22 -14.89 28.15 8.15
CA ASP A 22 -13.49 28.25 7.75
C ASP A 22 -13.29 27.31 6.55
N ILE A 23 -12.87 27.86 5.41
CA ILE A 23 -12.74 27.17 4.13
C ILE A 23 -11.27 26.89 3.87
N VAL A 24 -10.88 25.62 3.87
CA VAL A 24 -9.53 25.20 3.49
C VAL A 24 -9.51 24.88 1.99
N VAL A 25 -8.59 25.50 1.27
CA VAL A 25 -8.35 25.23 -0.16
C VAL A 25 -7.02 24.52 -0.31
N LEU A 26 -7.07 23.33 -0.89
CA LEU A 26 -5.91 22.46 -1.17
C LEU A 26 -5.79 22.20 -2.66
N TYR A 27 -4.58 21.98 -3.13
CA TYR A 27 -4.34 21.51 -4.49
C TYR A 27 -4.35 19.98 -4.54
N GLY A 28 -4.99 19.41 -5.56
CA GLY A 28 -5.11 17.95 -5.73
C GLY A 28 -3.82 17.25 -6.15
N ASP A 29 -2.81 18.01 -6.53
CA ASP A 29 -1.49 17.53 -6.96
C ASP A 29 -0.40 17.62 -5.88
N THR A 30 -0.76 17.90 -4.63
CA THR A 30 0.16 17.93 -3.47
C THR A 30 -0.12 16.78 -2.50
N PRO A 31 0.33 15.55 -2.81
CA PRO A 31 -0.10 14.34 -2.09
C PRO A 31 0.57 14.12 -0.73
N LEU A 32 1.58 14.91 -0.37
CA LEU A 32 2.43 14.66 0.81
C LEU A 32 2.01 15.42 2.06
N ILE A 33 0.90 16.16 2.01
CA ILE A 33 0.42 16.97 3.13
C ILE A 33 -0.04 16.06 4.27
N LYS A 34 0.42 16.35 5.49
CA LYS A 34 0.04 15.62 6.70
C LYS A 34 -1.21 16.21 7.35
N ALA A 35 -2.04 15.35 7.92
CA ALA A 35 -3.24 15.76 8.65
C ALA A 35 -2.93 16.70 9.83
N GLU A 36 -1.81 16.46 10.55
CA GLU A 36 -1.36 17.29 11.66
C GLU A 36 -0.99 18.70 11.21
N THR A 37 -0.38 18.83 10.03
CA THR A 37 -0.04 20.14 9.45
C THR A 37 -1.30 20.93 9.11
N LEU A 38 -2.28 20.28 8.49
CA LEU A 38 -3.57 20.91 8.21
C LEU A 38 -4.30 21.33 9.49
N LYS A 39 -4.31 20.47 10.51
CA LYS A 39 -4.91 20.81 11.80
C LYS A 39 -4.23 22.03 12.43
N LYS A 40 -2.90 22.03 12.53
CA LYS A 40 -2.12 23.18 13.03
C LYS A 40 -2.41 24.46 12.24
N PHE A 41 -2.56 24.34 10.93
CA PHE A 41 -2.85 25.47 10.06
C PHE A 41 -4.24 26.08 10.32
N VAL A 42 -5.26 25.25 10.47
CA VAL A 42 -6.62 25.70 10.82
C VAL A 42 -6.65 26.32 12.22
N ASP A 43 -5.97 25.70 13.19
CA ASP A 43 -5.86 26.23 14.55
C ASP A 43 -5.14 27.60 14.57
N TYR A 44 -4.06 27.76 13.79
CA TYR A 44 -3.37 29.02 13.57
C TYR A 44 -4.32 30.09 12.98
N HIS A 45 -5.08 29.73 11.93
CA HIS A 45 -6.04 30.63 11.29
C HIS A 45 -7.03 31.19 12.29
N ARG A 46 -7.58 30.33 13.16
CA ARG A 46 -8.58 30.67 14.18
C ARG A 46 -8.00 31.50 15.32
N SER A 47 -6.86 31.06 15.86
CA SER A 47 -6.22 31.72 17.01
C SER A 47 -5.75 33.14 16.69
N GLU A 48 -5.26 33.35 15.47
CA GLU A 48 -4.83 34.66 14.99
C GLU A 48 -6.01 35.56 14.56
N GLY A 49 -7.20 35.00 14.42
CA GLY A 49 -8.39 35.76 13.97
C GLY A 49 -8.25 36.24 12.51
N ASN A 50 -7.53 35.51 11.68
CA ASN A 50 -7.29 35.88 10.29
C ASN A 50 -8.55 35.76 9.45
N SER A 51 -8.74 36.61 8.45
CA SER A 51 -9.76 36.44 7.40
C SER A 51 -9.27 35.53 6.28
N VAL A 52 -7.96 35.51 6.04
CA VAL A 52 -7.30 34.50 5.26
C VAL A 52 -5.91 34.19 5.83
N SER A 53 -5.57 32.93 5.87
CA SER A 53 -4.22 32.44 6.16
C SER A 53 -3.67 31.70 4.94
N ILE A 54 -2.36 31.77 4.75
CA ILE A 54 -1.61 31.08 3.70
C ILE A 54 -0.62 30.14 4.38
N VAL A 55 -0.39 28.96 3.85
CA VAL A 55 0.82 28.21 4.17
C VAL A 55 1.94 28.73 3.28
N SER A 56 3.04 29.17 3.87
CA SER A 56 4.26 29.55 3.16
C SER A 56 5.37 28.52 3.42
N ALA A 57 6.35 28.45 2.54
CA ALA A 57 7.51 27.59 2.69
C ALA A 57 8.80 28.31 2.32
N MET A 58 9.90 27.98 3.02
CA MET A 58 11.24 28.47 2.69
C MET A 58 11.89 27.47 1.73
N VAL A 59 12.27 27.94 0.52
CA VAL A 59 12.90 27.09 -0.51
C VAL A 59 14.23 27.67 -0.94
N ASP A 60 15.15 26.82 -1.38
CA ASP A 60 16.46 27.28 -1.89
C ASP A 60 16.34 27.96 -3.26
N ASN A 61 15.43 27.47 -4.11
CA ASN A 61 15.13 28.07 -5.41
C ASN A 61 13.63 28.44 -5.50
N PRO A 62 13.28 29.73 -5.35
CA PRO A 62 11.91 30.21 -5.40
C PRO A 62 11.42 30.52 -6.84
N GLU A 63 12.16 30.16 -7.87
CA GLU A 63 11.82 30.45 -9.27
C GLU A 63 10.48 29.79 -9.66
N GLY A 64 9.60 30.59 -10.23
CA GLY A 64 8.28 30.13 -10.70
C GLY A 64 7.17 30.10 -9.65
N TYR A 65 7.48 30.39 -8.38
CA TYR A 65 6.49 30.48 -7.30
C TYR A 65 6.08 31.92 -6.99
N GLY A 66 4.90 32.10 -6.40
CA GLY A 66 4.53 33.37 -5.77
C GLY A 66 5.36 33.61 -4.52
N HIS A 67 5.85 34.84 -4.34
CA HIS A 67 6.69 35.23 -3.19
C HIS A 67 5.84 35.85 -2.10
N ILE A 68 6.06 35.46 -0.85
CA ILE A 68 5.47 36.07 0.34
C ILE A 68 6.36 37.18 0.84
N ILE A 69 5.90 38.40 0.75
CA ILE A 69 6.63 39.57 1.20
C ILE A 69 6.18 39.96 2.60
N ARG A 70 7.14 40.12 3.50
CA ARG A 70 6.91 40.55 4.89
C ARG A 70 7.55 41.93 5.16
N ASP A 71 7.00 42.65 6.10
CA ASP A 71 7.62 43.88 6.62
C ASP A 71 8.78 43.56 7.59
N LYS A 72 9.39 44.63 8.13
CA LYS A 72 10.52 44.52 9.07
C LYS A 72 10.13 43.84 10.40
N ASN A 73 8.84 43.76 10.71
CA ASN A 73 8.31 43.15 11.91
C ASN A 73 7.87 41.70 11.65
N GLY A 74 8.03 41.17 10.42
CA GLY A 74 7.61 39.84 10.01
C GLY A 74 6.13 39.72 9.64
N SER A 75 5.40 40.84 9.57
CA SER A 75 3.98 40.85 9.19
C SER A 75 3.82 40.65 7.68
N PHE A 76 2.77 39.92 7.27
CA PHE A 76 2.45 39.73 5.86
C PHE A 76 2.12 41.08 5.19
N VAL A 77 2.76 41.38 4.07
CA VAL A 77 2.52 42.58 3.27
C VAL A 77 1.76 42.25 2.00
N LYS A 78 2.27 41.30 1.21
CA LYS A 78 1.64 40.88 -0.04
C LYS A 78 2.15 39.51 -0.50
N ASN A 79 1.40 38.90 -1.39
CA ASN A 79 1.85 37.85 -2.28
C ASN A 79 2.09 38.47 -3.68
N ILE A 80 3.19 38.12 -4.33
CA ILE A 80 3.49 38.57 -5.70
C ILE A 80 3.97 37.41 -6.54
N GLU A 81 3.38 37.24 -7.71
CA GLU A 81 3.80 36.18 -8.64
C GLU A 81 5.22 36.45 -9.17
N HIS A 82 6.00 35.39 -9.40
CA HIS A 82 7.42 35.49 -9.80
C HIS A 82 7.62 36.38 -11.05
N LYS A 83 6.68 36.33 -12.00
CA LYS A 83 6.76 37.12 -13.26
C LYS A 83 6.59 38.62 -13.02
N ASP A 84 5.80 38.97 -12.00
CA ASP A 84 5.47 40.37 -11.68
C ASP A 84 6.37 40.97 -10.58
N ALA A 85 7.20 40.11 -9.95
CA ALA A 85 8.09 40.49 -8.88
C ALA A 85 9.29 41.30 -9.37
N SER A 86 9.68 42.35 -8.62
CA SER A 86 10.92 43.12 -8.82
C SER A 86 12.16 42.25 -8.58
N ALA A 87 13.32 42.74 -8.98
CA ALA A 87 14.58 42.03 -8.77
C ALA A 87 14.88 41.72 -7.29
N GLU A 88 14.49 42.63 -6.38
CA GLU A 88 14.63 42.45 -4.93
C GLU A 88 13.64 41.42 -4.40
N GLU A 89 12.38 41.42 -4.86
CA GLU A 89 11.33 40.51 -4.43
C GLU A 89 11.61 39.08 -4.91
N LYS A 90 12.24 38.88 -6.05
CA LYS A 90 12.67 37.57 -6.55
C LYS A 90 13.75 36.91 -5.70
N LEU A 91 14.46 37.67 -4.85
CA LEU A 91 15.43 37.13 -3.90
C LEU A 91 14.78 36.61 -2.61
N VAL A 92 13.50 36.83 -2.42
CA VAL A 92 12.77 36.31 -1.25
C VAL A 92 12.52 34.83 -1.43
N ASN A 93 13.06 34.03 -0.52
CA ASN A 93 12.97 32.57 -0.54
C ASN A 93 11.66 32.01 0.10
N GLU A 94 10.84 32.89 0.70
CA GLU A 94 9.54 32.49 1.21
C GLU A 94 8.51 32.50 0.09
N ILE A 95 7.98 31.31 -0.20
CA ILE A 95 7.03 31.09 -1.29
C ILE A 95 5.62 30.83 -0.77
N ASN A 96 4.64 31.13 -1.61
CA ASN A 96 3.26 30.74 -1.45
C ASN A 96 3.07 29.29 -1.93
N THR A 97 2.65 28.39 -1.02
CA THR A 97 2.43 26.99 -1.38
C THR A 97 1.10 26.74 -2.10
N GLY A 98 0.23 27.77 -2.17
CA GLY A 98 -1.11 27.63 -2.75
C GLY A 98 -2.14 27.03 -1.82
N ILE A 99 -1.81 26.84 -0.54
CA ILE A 99 -2.74 26.32 0.47
C ILE A 99 -3.25 27.48 1.31
N TYR A 100 -4.59 27.57 1.39
CA TYR A 100 -5.26 28.67 2.05
C TYR A 100 -6.29 28.20 3.04
N CYS A 101 -6.53 29.02 4.09
CA CYS A 101 -7.69 28.91 4.93
C CYS A 101 -8.38 30.28 4.96
N PHE A 102 -9.62 30.36 4.55
CA PHE A 102 -10.40 31.58 4.46
C PHE A 102 -11.60 31.55 5.41
N LYS A 103 -11.99 32.70 5.94
CA LYS A 103 -13.36 32.88 6.42
C LYS A 103 -14.34 32.92 5.25
N GLY A 104 -15.40 32.12 5.32
CA GLY A 104 -16.35 31.96 4.22
C GLY A 104 -16.92 33.28 3.74
N LYS A 105 -17.30 34.19 4.65
CA LYS A 105 -17.80 35.52 4.30
C LYS A 105 -16.79 36.36 3.50
N SER A 106 -15.52 36.36 3.91
CA SER A 106 -14.45 37.12 3.26
C SER A 106 -14.13 36.52 1.89
N LEU A 107 -14.08 35.18 1.79
CA LEU A 107 -13.86 34.48 0.52
C LEU A 107 -14.95 34.78 -0.50
N LYS A 108 -16.22 34.63 -0.14
CA LYS A 108 -17.37 34.93 -1.05
C LYS A 108 -17.30 36.34 -1.60
N LYS A 109 -17.03 37.32 -0.72
CA LYS A 109 -16.91 38.72 -1.11
C LYS A 109 -15.73 38.95 -2.06
N ALA A 110 -14.58 38.33 -1.77
CA ALA A 110 -13.38 38.48 -2.59
C ALA A 110 -13.53 37.80 -3.96
N LEU A 111 -14.11 36.60 -4.02
CA LEU A 111 -14.39 35.87 -5.27
C LEU A 111 -15.26 36.68 -6.23
N GLY A 112 -16.27 37.44 -5.70
CA GLY A 112 -17.12 38.30 -6.51
C GLY A 112 -16.42 39.54 -7.08
N MET A 113 -15.19 39.83 -6.64
CA MET A 113 -14.38 40.96 -7.12
C MET A 113 -13.16 40.53 -7.94
N LEU A 114 -12.89 39.23 -8.09
CA LEU A 114 -11.80 38.73 -8.91
C LEU A 114 -11.97 39.19 -10.38
N LYS A 115 -10.86 39.54 -10.98
CA LYS A 115 -10.77 39.90 -12.39
C LYS A 115 -9.87 38.91 -13.11
N ASN A 116 -9.99 38.85 -14.43
CA ASN A 116 -9.11 38.07 -15.29
C ASN A 116 -8.27 38.98 -16.21
N ASP A 117 -7.98 40.20 -15.76
CA ASP A 117 -7.19 41.21 -16.49
C ASP A 117 -5.67 40.93 -16.38
N ASN A 118 -5.24 39.70 -16.68
CA ASN A 118 -3.85 39.28 -16.65
C ASN A 118 -3.43 38.61 -17.97
N ALA A 119 -2.15 38.33 -18.12
CA ALA A 119 -1.57 37.80 -19.36
C ALA A 119 -2.16 36.45 -19.81
N GLN A 120 -2.79 35.71 -18.92
CA GLN A 120 -3.39 34.40 -19.18
C GLN A 120 -4.92 34.46 -19.29
N GLY A 121 -5.55 35.60 -18.95
CA GLY A 121 -7.00 35.74 -18.94
C GLY A 121 -7.69 34.91 -17.87
N GLU A 122 -7.03 34.57 -16.79
CA GLU A 122 -7.47 33.65 -15.73
C GLU A 122 -7.82 34.38 -14.44
N TYR A 123 -8.76 33.81 -13.67
CA TYR A 123 -9.06 34.24 -12.32
C TYR A 123 -8.10 33.58 -11.33
N TYR A 124 -7.15 34.35 -10.80
CA TYR A 124 -6.18 33.81 -9.84
C TYR A 124 -6.71 33.88 -8.41
N LEU A 125 -6.71 32.73 -7.71
CA LEU A 125 -7.08 32.69 -6.29
C LEU A 125 -6.16 33.56 -5.42
N PRO A 126 -4.83 33.64 -5.63
CA PRO A 126 -3.95 34.54 -4.90
C PRO A 126 -4.37 36.02 -4.91
N ASP A 127 -5.08 36.49 -5.93
CA ASP A 127 -5.55 37.90 -5.99
C ASP A 127 -6.57 38.22 -4.90
N THR A 128 -7.26 37.21 -4.36
CA THR A 128 -8.16 37.38 -3.20
C THR A 128 -7.45 37.93 -1.97
N LEU A 129 -6.14 37.70 -1.82
CA LEU A 129 -5.35 38.19 -0.68
C LEU A 129 -5.29 39.71 -0.66
N ALA A 130 -4.97 40.29 -1.82
CA ALA A 130 -4.94 41.75 -1.99
C ALA A 130 -6.33 42.39 -1.80
N ILE A 131 -7.38 41.72 -2.30
CA ILE A 131 -8.77 42.17 -2.17
C ILE A 131 -9.19 42.17 -0.69
N ILE A 132 -8.89 41.09 0.06
CA ILE A 132 -9.22 40.95 1.49
C ILE A 132 -8.43 41.97 2.32
N LEU A 133 -7.15 42.20 2.03
CA LEU A 133 -6.37 43.27 2.63
C LEU A 133 -7.01 44.66 2.39
N GLY A 134 -7.51 44.88 1.17
CA GLY A 134 -8.21 46.12 0.81
C GLY A 134 -9.52 46.38 1.59
N PHE A 135 -10.10 45.34 2.19
CA PHE A 135 -11.23 45.47 3.12
C PHE A 135 -10.78 45.85 4.53
N GLY A 136 -9.48 45.99 4.81
CA GLY A 136 -8.94 46.16 6.15
C GLY A 136 -8.98 44.91 7.01
N GLU A 137 -9.15 43.73 6.37
CA GLU A 137 -9.24 42.45 7.06
C GLU A 137 -7.82 41.82 7.18
N LYS A 138 -7.62 40.98 8.21
CA LYS A 138 -6.32 40.39 8.54
C LYS A 138 -5.95 39.24 7.59
N VAL A 139 -4.82 39.39 6.91
CA VAL A 139 -4.17 38.36 6.10
C VAL A 139 -2.83 38.00 6.72
N ASN A 140 -2.53 36.70 6.83
CA ASN A 140 -1.24 36.30 7.38
C ASN A 140 -0.73 34.99 6.73
N ALA A 141 0.56 34.70 6.87
CA ALA A 141 1.17 33.48 6.38
C ALA A 141 1.85 32.70 7.52
N MET A 142 1.55 31.42 7.59
CA MET A 142 2.17 30.46 8.50
C MET A 142 3.29 29.73 7.74
N ALA A 143 4.54 29.89 8.20
CA ALA A 143 5.66 29.16 7.61
C ALA A 143 5.59 27.66 7.94
N ALA A 144 5.68 26.84 6.93
CA ALA A 144 5.74 25.39 7.06
C ALA A 144 7.06 24.94 7.69
N GLN A 145 7.00 23.89 8.50
CA GLN A 145 8.20 23.28 9.09
C GLN A 145 8.88 22.30 8.13
N ASP A 146 8.12 21.64 7.29
CA ASP A 146 8.59 20.63 6.32
C ASP A 146 8.07 21.01 4.93
N VAL A 147 8.93 21.57 4.12
CA VAL A 147 8.62 22.02 2.75
C VAL A 147 8.20 20.86 1.84
N THR A 148 8.67 19.65 2.14
CA THR A 148 8.36 18.47 1.32
C THR A 148 6.88 18.12 1.28
N GLU A 149 6.11 18.57 2.27
CA GLU A 149 4.66 18.36 2.31
C GLU A 149 3.91 19.09 1.18
N PHE A 150 4.53 20.10 0.58
CA PHE A 150 3.91 20.99 -0.40
C PHE A 150 4.46 20.81 -1.82
N LEU A 151 5.18 19.72 -2.08
CA LEU A 151 5.67 19.39 -3.41
C LEU A 151 4.51 18.96 -4.32
N GLY A 152 4.34 19.71 -5.41
CA GLY A 152 3.35 19.38 -6.44
C GLY A 152 3.88 18.33 -7.42
N VAL A 153 2.98 17.47 -7.89
CA VAL A 153 3.27 16.38 -8.83
C VAL A 153 2.66 16.69 -10.20
N ASN A 154 3.47 17.14 -11.15
CA ASN A 154 3.06 17.47 -12.51
C ASN A 154 3.61 16.50 -13.57
N ASN A 155 4.60 15.68 -13.21
CA ASN A 155 5.22 14.72 -14.12
C ASN A 155 5.71 13.48 -13.37
N ARG A 156 6.20 12.48 -14.11
CA ARG A 156 6.63 11.19 -13.55
C ARG A 156 7.87 11.27 -12.67
N VAL A 157 8.74 12.24 -12.88
CA VAL A 157 9.93 12.47 -12.03
C VAL A 157 9.48 12.96 -10.66
N GLN A 158 8.62 13.99 -10.62
CA GLN A 158 8.05 14.51 -9.38
C GLN A 158 7.20 13.47 -8.65
N LEU A 159 6.47 12.59 -9.38
CA LEU A 159 5.76 11.47 -8.79
C LEU A 159 6.72 10.49 -8.07
N TYR A 160 7.85 10.16 -8.69
CA TYR A 160 8.88 9.31 -8.09
C TYR A 160 9.50 9.96 -6.83
N GLU A 161 9.75 11.27 -6.87
CA GLU A 161 10.26 12.03 -5.71
C GLU A 161 9.25 12.00 -4.55
N ALA A 162 7.98 12.26 -4.83
CA ALA A 162 6.92 12.21 -3.82
C ALA A 162 6.75 10.79 -3.24
N GLU A 163 6.79 9.75 -4.08
CA GLU A 163 6.75 8.35 -3.64
C GLU A 163 7.94 8.01 -2.73
N SER A 164 9.14 8.44 -3.10
CA SER A 164 10.35 8.19 -2.30
C SER A 164 10.28 8.84 -0.92
N ILE A 165 9.72 10.05 -0.83
CA ILE A 165 9.49 10.74 0.44
C ILE A 165 8.45 9.99 1.28
N MET A 166 7.32 9.57 0.68
CA MET A 166 6.28 8.83 1.39
C MET A 166 6.80 7.49 1.90
N ARG A 167 7.49 6.71 1.07
CA ARG A 167 8.15 5.47 1.46
C ARG A 167 9.12 5.67 2.63
N GLY A 168 9.93 6.73 2.56
CA GLY A 168 10.83 7.08 3.66
C GLY A 168 10.11 7.37 4.98
N ARG A 169 8.94 8.02 4.93
CA ARG A 169 8.10 8.29 6.11
C ARG A 169 7.53 7.01 6.69
N ILE A 170 6.91 6.15 5.87
CA ILE A 170 6.32 4.88 6.28
C ILE A 170 7.38 3.96 6.88
N ASN A 171 8.48 3.74 6.18
CA ASN A 171 9.57 2.88 6.65
C ASN A 171 10.19 3.39 7.96
N LYS A 172 10.35 4.71 8.10
CA LYS A 172 10.86 5.32 9.33
C LYS A 172 9.91 5.10 10.51
N GLU A 173 8.60 5.25 10.31
CA GLU A 173 7.60 5.01 11.34
C GLU A 173 7.61 3.57 11.81
N LEU A 174 7.63 2.61 10.89
CA LEU A 174 7.73 1.18 11.21
C LEU A 174 9.01 0.87 11.99
N MET A 175 10.15 1.43 11.58
CA MET A 175 11.42 1.24 12.32
C MET A 175 11.40 1.84 13.73
N LEU A 176 10.73 2.97 13.93
CA LEU A 176 10.55 3.57 15.26
C LEU A 176 9.63 2.73 16.15
N ASN A 177 8.72 1.96 15.54
CA ASN A 177 7.83 1.01 16.22
C ASN A 177 8.44 -0.39 16.41
N GLY A 178 9.75 -0.55 16.19
CA GLY A 178 10.50 -1.77 16.49
C GLY A 178 10.67 -2.75 15.34
N VAL A 179 10.29 -2.38 14.11
CA VAL A 179 10.53 -3.22 12.91
C VAL A 179 11.94 -3.01 12.39
N THR A 180 12.65 -4.07 12.03
CA THR A 180 13.95 -3.98 11.37
C THR A 180 13.78 -4.05 9.85
N ILE A 181 14.11 -2.98 9.14
CA ILE A 181 14.10 -2.94 7.67
C ILE A 181 15.55 -2.86 7.18
N LEU A 182 16.08 -3.92 6.56
CA LEU A 182 17.51 -4.01 6.20
C LEU A 182 17.90 -3.10 5.03
N SER A 183 16.95 -2.75 4.16
CA SER A 183 17.19 -1.85 3.02
C SER A 183 15.94 -0.99 2.77
N PRO A 184 15.75 0.10 3.53
CA PRO A 184 14.55 0.94 3.42
C PRO A 184 14.32 1.48 2.01
N ASP A 185 15.38 1.80 1.27
CA ASP A 185 15.29 2.33 -0.09
C ASP A 185 14.82 1.29 -1.12
N ASN A 186 14.96 0.01 -0.81
CA ASN A 186 14.54 -1.10 -1.67
C ASN A 186 13.45 -1.96 -1.01
N THR A 187 12.59 -1.32 -0.24
CA THR A 187 11.46 -1.95 0.43
C THR A 187 10.23 -1.03 0.29
N TYR A 188 9.17 -1.58 -0.30
CA TYR A 188 7.95 -0.86 -0.63
C TYR A 188 6.83 -1.35 0.28
N ILE A 189 6.34 -0.49 1.17
CA ILE A 189 5.29 -0.81 2.14
C ILE A 189 4.21 0.27 2.03
N ASP A 190 2.96 -0.16 1.85
CA ASP A 190 1.81 0.74 1.81
C ASP A 190 1.49 1.31 3.21
N ASP A 191 0.90 2.50 3.24
CA ASP A 191 0.52 3.22 4.48
C ASP A 191 -0.46 2.45 5.39
N GLY A 192 -1.28 1.56 4.81
CA GLY A 192 -2.24 0.73 5.55
C GLY A 192 -1.66 -0.56 6.15
N VAL A 193 -0.35 -0.80 6.02
CA VAL A 193 0.30 -2.04 6.48
C VAL A 193 0.69 -1.94 7.93
N GLU A 194 0.34 -2.97 8.73
CA GLU A 194 0.72 -3.10 10.12
C GLU A 194 1.78 -4.20 10.29
N ILE A 195 2.87 -3.90 11.01
CA ILE A 195 3.95 -4.87 11.25
C ILE A 195 4.32 -4.85 12.74
N GLY A 196 4.30 -6.03 13.38
CA GLY A 196 4.68 -6.22 14.78
C GLY A 196 6.17 -6.02 15.05
N ALA A 197 6.49 -5.69 16.29
CA ALA A 197 7.86 -5.47 16.76
C ALA A 197 8.75 -6.70 16.56
N ASP A 198 10.07 -6.49 16.49
CA ASP A 198 11.09 -7.53 16.28
C ASP A 198 10.96 -8.32 14.96
N THR A 199 10.05 -7.89 14.07
CA THR A 199 9.96 -8.42 12.69
C THR A 199 11.04 -7.82 11.80
N VAL A 200 11.68 -8.68 10.99
CA VAL A 200 12.75 -8.31 10.06
C VAL A 200 12.24 -8.37 8.63
N ILE A 201 12.34 -7.24 7.92
CA ILE A 201 12.01 -7.13 6.49
C ILE A 201 13.31 -7.07 5.69
N TYR A 202 13.50 -8.05 4.81
CA TYR A 202 14.64 -8.16 3.91
C TYR A 202 14.44 -7.36 2.62
N PRO A 203 15.52 -7.05 1.87
CA PRO A 203 15.43 -6.23 0.66
C PRO A 203 14.50 -6.80 -0.41
N GLY A 204 13.93 -5.91 -1.22
CA GLY A 204 13.11 -6.26 -2.39
C GLY A 204 11.69 -6.71 -2.05
N CYS A 205 11.24 -6.48 -0.83
CA CYS A 205 9.86 -6.76 -0.45
C CYS A 205 8.91 -5.66 -0.93
N VAL A 206 7.72 -6.10 -1.38
CA VAL A 206 6.58 -5.27 -1.72
C VAL A 206 5.40 -5.74 -0.86
N ILE A 207 4.96 -4.90 0.08
CA ILE A 207 3.93 -5.24 1.07
C ILE A 207 2.79 -4.24 0.93
N GLU A 208 1.63 -4.73 0.48
CA GLU A 208 0.56 -3.88 -0.05
C GLU A 208 -0.78 -4.09 0.66
N GLY A 209 -1.64 -3.08 0.51
CA GLY A 209 -3.03 -3.13 0.95
C GLY A 209 -3.18 -3.17 2.47
N ASN A 210 -4.12 -3.97 2.95
CA ASN A 210 -4.39 -4.14 4.38
C ASN A 210 -3.63 -5.34 4.97
N THR A 211 -2.33 -5.47 4.63
CA THR A 211 -1.49 -6.55 5.15
C THR A 211 -1.14 -6.32 6.62
N ILE A 212 -1.33 -7.36 7.43
CA ILE A 212 -0.97 -7.37 8.85
C ILE A 212 0.06 -8.48 9.06
N ILE A 213 1.20 -8.14 9.66
CA ILE A 213 2.29 -9.06 10.00
C ILE A 213 2.51 -9.00 11.51
N GLY A 214 2.53 -10.15 12.18
CA GLY A 214 2.76 -10.26 13.60
C GLY A 214 4.20 -9.96 14.03
N GLU A 215 4.52 -10.31 15.24
CA GLU A 215 5.84 -10.11 15.87
C GLU A 215 6.82 -11.24 15.52
N ASN A 216 8.13 -10.93 15.63
CA ASN A 216 9.22 -11.90 15.45
C ASN A 216 9.20 -12.63 14.10
N CYS A 217 8.66 -12.01 13.06
CA CYS A 217 8.63 -12.58 11.71
C CYS A 217 9.91 -12.27 10.93
N ALA A 218 10.16 -13.05 9.87
CA ALA A 218 11.24 -12.80 8.91
C ALA A 218 10.63 -12.81 7.50
N VAL A 219 10.56 -11.65 6.84
CA VAL A 219 9.88 -11.49 5.55
C VAL A 219 10.86 -11.05 4.48
N GLY A 220 10.94 -11.80 3.42
CA GLY A 220 11.83 -11.54 2.30
C GLY A 220 13.05 -12.48 2.27
N PRO A 221 13.98 -12.25 1.35
CA PRO A 221 13.96 -11.18 0.35
C PRO A 221 12.96 -11.43 -0.79
N ASN A 222 12.73 -10.38 -1.61
CA ASN A 222 11.98 -10.46 -2.87
C ASN A 222 10.61 -11.14 -2.74
N SER A 223 9.86 -10.80 -1.71
CA SER A 223 8.50 -11.30 -1.50
C SER A 223 7.47 -10.21 -1.77
N ARG A 224 6.34 -10.60 -2.40
CA ARG A 224 5.20 -9.72 -2.58
C ARG A 224 4.02 -10.23 -1.79
N LEU A 225 3.52 -9.40 -0.88
CA LEU A 225 2.43 -9.70 0.03
C LEU A 225 1.32 -8.67 -0.13
N THR A 226 0.11 -9.11 -0.46
CA THR A 226 -1.04 -8.20 -0.67
C THR A 226 -2.23 -8.68 0.15
N ASN A 227 -2.78 -7.83 1.02
CA ASN A 227 -3.93 -8.14 1.89
C ASN A 227 -3.75 -9.43 2.70
N MET A 228 -2.58 -9.66 3.24
CA MET A 228 -2.25 -10.87 4.01
C MET A 228 -2.50 -10.66 5.50
N LYS A 229 -2.91 -11.74 6.19
CA LYS A 229 -2.87 -11.81 7.66
C LYS A 229 -1.83 -12.85 8.06
N ILE A 230 -0.74 -12.40 8.63
CA ILE A 230 0.41 -13.22 9.00
C ILE A 230 0.57 -13.13 10.51
N SER A 231 0.49 -14.28 11.19
CA SER A 231 0.68 -14.36 12.64
C SER A 231 2.15 -14.27 13.03
N ASP A 232 2.45 -14.45 14.32
CA ASP A 232 3.80 -14.31 14.87
C ASP A 232 4.75 -15.46 14.47
N ASN A 233 6.06 -15.18 14.50
CA ASN A 233 7.12 -16.17 14.27
C ASN A 233 7.09 -16.82 12.87
N VAL A 234 6.51 -16.16 11.87
CA VAL A 234 6.41 -16.66 10.49
C VAL A 234 7.67 -16.29 9.71
N GLN A 235 8.11 -17.21 8.85
CA GLN A 235 9.21 -16.98 7.90
C GLN A 235 8.70 -17.06 6.47
N ILE A 236 8.91 -16.00 5.68
CA ILE A 236 8.49 -15.92 4.27
C ILE A 236 9.68 -15.49 3.43
N GLN A 237 9.96 -16.19 2.32
CA GLN A 237 11.05 -15.79 1.43
C GLN A 237 10.71 -16.09 -0.05
N TYR A 238 11.10 -15.19 -0.96
CA TYR A 238 10.89 -15.35 -2.41
C TYR A 238 9.47 -15.80 -2.77
N THR A 239 8.47 -15.23 -2.12
CA THR A 239 7.08 -15.71 -2.15
C THR A 239 6.16 -14.63 -2.70
N VAL A 240 5.16 -15.05 -3.49
CA VAL A 240 4.00 -14.22 -3.81
C VAL A 240 2.80 -14.74 -3.03
N ALA A 241 2.16 -13.88 -2.22
CA ALA A 241 0.98 -14.25 -1.44
C ALA A 241 -0.05 -13.14 -1.45
N MET A 242 -1.33 -13.49 -1.56
CA MET A 242 -2.41 -12.52 -1.61
C MET A 242 -3.70 -13.04 -0.97
N ASP A 243 -4.44 -12.10 -0.34
CA ASP A 243 -5.81 -12.29 0.20
C ASP A 243 -5.95 -13.59 1.01
N SER A 244 -5.02 -13.88 1.91
CA SER A 244 -4.90 -15.15 2.61
C SER A 244 -4.35 -14.99 4.02
N GLU A 245 -4.40 -16.08 4.80
CA GLU A 245 -3.96 -16.09 6.20
C GLU A 245 -2.84 -17.13 6.41
N VAL A 246 -1.84 -16.79 7.25
CA VAL A 246 -0.72 -17.68 7.62
C VAL A 246 -0.57 -17.70 9.13
N GLY A 247 -0.70 -18.88 9.73
CA GLY A 247 -0.61 -19.11 11.17
C GLY A 247 0.82 -19.14 11.70
N SER A 248 0.93 -19.01 13.02
CA SER A 248 2.19 -18.83 13.73
C SER A 248 3.20 -19.96 13.51
N GLY A 249 4.49 -19.62 13.49
CA GLY A 249 5.59 -20.58 13.33
C GLY A 249 5.69 -21.22 11.95
N THR A 250 4.86 -20.82 11.00
CA THR A 250 4.84 -21.36 9.64
C THR A 250 5.97 -20.79 8.78
N LYS A 251 6.49 -21.64 7.89
CA LYS A 251 7.54 -21.28 6.92
C LYS A 251 7.00 -21.38 5.50
N VAL A 252 7.15 -20.30 4.72
CA VAL A 252 6.67 -20.21 3.33
C VAL A 252 7.82 -19.82 2.41
N GLY A 253 8.02 -20.58 1.36
CA GLY A 253 9.06 -20.34 0.37
C GLY A 253 10.33 -21.17 0.59
N PRO A 254 11.33 -21.02 -0.29
CA PRO A 254 11.32 -20.05 -1.40
C PRO A 254 10.40 -20.48 -2.56
N PHE A 255 10.03 -19.52 -3.40
CA PHE A 255 9.27 -19.73 -4.65
C PHE A 255 7.89 -20.36 -4.44
N ALA A 256 7.21 -19.99 -3.37
CA ALA A 256 5.82 -20.38 -3.12
C ALA A 256 4.85 -19.36 -3.71
N TYR A 257 3.67 -19.84 -4.10
CA TYR A 257 2.57 -18.99 -4.53
C TYR A 257 1.31 -19.30 -3.72
N ILE A 258 0.95 -18.37 -2.80
CA ILE A 258 -0.28 -18.45 -2.00
C ILE A 258 -1.33 -17.57 -2.66
N ARG A 259 -2.33 -18.20 -3.26
CA ARG A 259 -3.43 -17.54 -3.96
C ARG A 259 -4.59 -17.23 -3.03
N PRO A 260 -5.49 -16.33 -3.45
CA PRO A 260 -6.60 -15.87 -2.63
C PRO A 260 -7.45 -16.99 -1.99
N ASN A 261 -8.03 -16.64 -0.84
CA ASN A 261 -8.92 -17.49 -0.03
C ASN A 261 -8.23 -18.76 0.52
N SER A 262 -6.94 -18.67 0.82
CA SER A 262 -6.21 -19.76 1.45
C SER A 262 -5.98 -19.47 2.93
N LYS A 263 -6.19 -20.49 3.78
CA LYS A 263 -5.94 -20.43 5.23
C LYS A 263 -4.89 -21.47 5.58
N ILE A 264 -3.69 -20.98 5.89
CA ILE A 264 -2.54 -21.79 6.26
C ILE A 264 -2.45 -21.77 7.79
N GLY A 265 -2.54 -22.93 8.44
CA GLY A 265 -2.47 -23.06 9.89
C GLY A 265 -1.07 -22.83 10.47
N GLU A 266 -0.85 -23.37 11.66
CA GLU A 266 0.38 -23.15 12.44
C GLU A 266 1.43 -24.23 12.19
N ASN A 267 2.72 -23.86 12.34
CA ASN A 267 3.86 -24.76 12.27
C ASN A 267 3.93 -25.58 10.96
N ILE A 268 3.45 -25.00 9.86
CA ILE A 268 3.43 -25.60 8.54
C ILE A 268 4.73 -25.31 7.79
N LYS A 269 5.10 -26.20 6.88
CA LYS A 269 6.18 -25.97 5.89
C LYS A 269 5.60 -25.99 4.48
N ILE A 270 5.59 -24.83 3.83
CA ILE A 270 5.30 -24.69 2.40
C ILE A 270 6.59 -24.23 1.75
N CYS A 271 7.26 -25.12 1.02
CA CYS A 271 8.58 -24.79 0.48
C CYS A 271 8.54 -24.58 -1.04
N ASP A 272 9.61 -24.99 -1.72
CA ASP A 272 9.91 -24.61 -3.09
C ASP A 272 8.89 -25.11 -4.13
N PHE A 273 8.45 -24.16 -4.97
CA PHE A 273 7.52 -24.41 -6.10
C PHE A 273 6.19 -25.02 -5.68
N VAL A 274 5.67 -24.59 -4.54
CA VAL A 274 4.34 -24.98 -4.06
C VAL A 274 3.34 -23.88 -4.37
N GLU A 275 2.21 -24.26 -4.96
CA GLU A 275 1.06 -23.39 -5.16
C GLU A 275 -0.11 -23.86 -4.30
N VAL A 276 -0.67 -22.93 -3.50
CA VAL A 276 -1.89 -23.15 -2.70
C VAL A 276 -2.97 -22.18 -3.15
N LYS A 277 -4.17 -22.70 -3.40
CA LYS A 277 -5.30 -21.90 -3.88
C LYS A 277 -6.61 -22.31 -3.21
N ASN A 278 -7.35 -21.35 -2.65
CA ASN A 278 -8.69 -21.54 -2.10
C ASN A 278 -8.79 -22.81 -1.24
N SER A 279 -7.83 -22.97 -0.32
CA SER A 279 -7.66 -24.19 0.48
C SER A 279 -7.40 -23.87 1.93
N VAL A 280 -7.82 -24.76 2.80
CA VAL A 280 -7.51 -24.75 4.24
C VAL A 280 -6.47 -25.82 4.49
N ILE A 281 -5.37 -25.47 5.17
CA ILE A 281 -4.31 -26.43 5.53
C ILE A 281 -4.13 -26.41 7.05
N GLY A 282 -4.36 -27.56 7.69
CA GLY A 282 -4.27 -27.75 9.13
C GLY A 282 -2.83 -27.81 9.65
N ASN A 283 -2.71 -27.62 10.97
CA ASN A 283 -1.45 -27.45 11.67
C ASN A 283 -0.43 -28.58 11.47
N GLY A 284 0.85 -28.24 11.45
CA GLY A 284 1.93 -29.21 11.37
C GLY A 284 2.09 -29.94 10.03
N THR A 285 1.30 -29.58 9.01
CA THR A 285 1.36 -30.17 7.68
C THR A 285 2.64 -29.75 6.94
N LYS A 286 3.18 -30.66 6.12
CA LYS A 286 4.41 -30.46 5.34
C LYS A 286 4.11 -30.58 3.84
N VAL A 287 4.40 -29.53 3.10
CA VAL A 287 4.28 -29.41 1.64
C VAL A 287 5.61 -28.89 1.11
N SER A 288 6.58 -29.79 0.98
CA SER A 288 7.98 -29.35 0.83
C SER A 288 8.39 -29.08 -0.61
N HIS A 289 7.78 -29.69 -1.64
CA HIS A 289 8.31 -29.60 -3.01
C HIS A 289 7.25 -29.78 -4.09
N LEU A 290 7.29 -28.89 -5.14
CA LEU A 290 6.62 -29.07 -6.44
C LEU A 290 5.17 -29.57 -6.35
N THR A 291 4.35 -28.94 -5.54
CA THR A 291 3.02 -29.42 -5.21
C THR A 291 1.94 -28.39 -5.53
N TYR A 292 0.82 -28.81 -6.09
CA TYR A 292 -0.36 -27.98 -6.26
C TYR A 292 -1.49 -28.43 -5.31
N ILE A 293 -1.93 -27.53 -4.44
CA ILE A 293 -3.07 -27.73 -3.54
C ILE A 293 -4.15 -26.71 -3.90
N GLY A 294 -5.16 -27.12 -4.64
CA GLY A 294 -6.27 -26.25 -5.05
C GLY A 294 -7.62 -26.79 -4.62
N ASP A 295 -8.48 -25.90 -4.12
CA ASP A 295 -9.85 -26.18 -3.69
C ASP A 295 -9.90 -27.39 -2.72
N SER A 296 -9.08 -27.36 -1.64
CA SER A 296 -8.88 -28.51 -0.76
C SER A 296 -9.12 -28.15 0.71
N ASP A 297 -9.66 -29.12 1.46
CA ASP A 297 -9.74 -29.08 2.91
C ASP A 297 -8.75 -30.12 3.47
N VAL A 298 -7.63 -29.63 4.02
CA VAL A 298 -6.50 -30.45 4.46
C VAL A 298 -6.41 -30.37 5.98
N GLY A 299 -6.46 -31.50 6.64
CA GLY A 299 -6.33 -31.65 8.08
C GLY A 299 -4.91 -31.41 8.60
N GLU A 300 -4.63 -31.92 9.77
CA GLU A 300 -3.36 -31.70 10.48
C GLU A 300 -2.32 -32.79 10.21
N ARG A 301 -1.05 -32.45 10.34
CA ARG A 301 0.11 -33.37 10.31
C ARG A 301 0.22 -34.21 9.04
N ILE A 302 -0.28 -33.70 7.92
CA ILE A 302 -0.19 -34.36 6.64
C ILE A 302 1.21 -34.17 6.06
N ASN A 303 1.69 -35.22 5.37
CA ASN A 303 2.90 -35.14 4.57
C ASN A 303 2.58 -35.28 3.08
N PHE A 304 2.78 -34.21 2.32
CA PHE A 304 2.68 -34.22 0.88
C PHE A 304 4.04 -34.61 0.26
N GLY A 305 4.07 -35.69 -0.49
CA GLY A 305 5.21 -36.04 -1.31
C GLY A 305 5.37 -35.09 -2.51
N CYS A 306 6.62 -34.90 -2.96
CA CYS A 306 6.96 -34.10 -4.11
C CYS A 306 6.11 -34.45 -5.34
N GLY A 307 5.63 -33.42 -6.07
CA GLY A 307 4.85 -33.61 -7.29
C GLY A 307 3.39 -34.04 -7.05
N THR A 308 2.88 -33.92 -5.84
CA THR A 308 1.45 -34.19 -5.55
C THR A 308 0.58 -33.08 -6.15
N ILE A 309 -0.53 -33.49 -6.78
CA ILE A 309 -1.49 -32.59 -7.42
C ILE A 309 -2.91 -32.93 -6.97
N THR A 310 -3.65 -31.94 -6.48
CA THR A 310 -5.10 -32.02 -6.35
C THR A 310 -5.73 -31.65 -7.69
N VAL A 311 -6.30 -32.66 -8.38
CA VAL A 311 -6.92 -32.47 -9.69
C VAL A 311 -8.35 -32.01 -9.47
N ASN A 312 -8.54 -30.69 -9.33
CA ASN A 312 -9.77 -30.05 -8.87
C ASN A 312 -10.71 -29.56 -9.98
N TYR A 313 -10.38 -29.78 -11.26
CA TYR A 313 -11.16 -29.26 -12.39
C TYR A 313 -11.39 -30.32 -13.47
N ASP A 314 -12.64 -30.51 -13.86
CA ASP A 314 -13.05 -31.48 -14.89
C ASP A 314 -13.23 -30.91 -16.29
N GLY A 315 -12.85 -29.66 -16.49
CA GLY A 315 -13.07 -28.88 -17.72
C GLY A 315 -14.34 -28.03 -17.69
N LYS A 316 -15.24 -28.20 -16.70
CA LYS A 316 -16.47 -27.45 -16.54
C LYS A 316 -16.69 -26.92 -15.12
N LYS A 317 -16.43 -27.77 -14.11
CA LYS A 317 -16.66 -27.47 -12.69
C LYS A 317 -15.42 -27.76 -11.87
N LYS A 318 -15.35 -27.09 -10.71
CA LYS A 318 -14.33 -27.35 -9.69
C LYS A 318 -14.94 -28.18 -8.58
N PHE A 319 -14.13 -29.10 -8.06
CA PHE A 319 -14.49 -29.99 -6.96
C PHE A 319 -13.44 -29.87 -5.86
N ARG A 320 -13.83 -30.16 -4.63
CA ARG A 320 -12.92 -30.13 -3.49
C ARG A 320 -12.33 -31.51 -3.22
N THR A 321 -11.09 -31.52 -2.75
CA THR A 321 -10.42 -32.68 -2.16
C THR A 321 -10.44 -32.54 -0.65
N THR A 322 -10.82 -33.60 0.07
CA THR A 322 -10.77 -33.64 1.54
C THR A 322 -9.66 -34.59 1.96
N ILE A 323 -8.77 -34.10 2.83
CA ILE A 323 -7.68 -34.90 3.40
C ILE A 323 -7.77 -34.77 4.92
N GLU A 324 -8.13 -35.86 5.60
CA GLU A 324 -8.22 -35.86 7.05
C GLU A 324 -6.82 -35.95 7.71
N ASP A 325 -6.75 -35.92 9.04
CA ASP A 325 -5.50 -35.86 9.77
C ASP A 325 -4.57 -37.07 9.54
N ASP A 326 -3.28 -36.84 9.77
CA ASP A 326 -2.23 -37.89 9.81
C ASP A 326 -2.09 -38.69 8.50
N VAL A 327 -2.52 -38.14 7.35
CA VAL A 327 -2.40 -38.77 6.04
C VAL A 327 -1.00 -38.61 5.47
N PHE A 328 -0.47 -39.67 4.85
CA PHE A 328 0.78 -39.66 4.11
C PHE A 328 0.53 -39.82 2.62
N ILE A 329 0.96 -38.86 1.81
CA ILE A 329 0.81 -38.86 0.37
C ILE A 329 2.19 -39.04 -0.27
N GLY A 330 2.37 -40.13 -1.01
CA GLY A 330 3.63 -40.43 -1.74
C GLY A 330 3.85 -39.49 -2.92
N CYS A 331 5.11 -39.39 -3.36
CA CYS A 331 5.51 -38.50 -4.46
C CYS A 331 4.75 -38.80 -5.76
N ASN A 332 4.52 -37.76 -6.58
CA ASN A 332 3.82 -37.86 -7.87
C ASN A 332 2.44 -38.51 -7.79
N ALA A 333 1.72 -38.28 -6.70
CA ALA A 333 0.34 -38.70 -6.54
C ALA A 333 -0.62 -37.64 -7.14
N ASN A 334 -1.63 -38.11 -7.89
CA ASN A 334 -2.72 -37.28 -8.38
C ASN A 334 -3.98 -37.63 -7.60
N LEU A 335 -4.58 -36.63 -6.96
CA LEU A 335 -5.84 -36.79 -6.22
C LEU A 335 -6.98 -36.19 -7.06
N VAL A 336 -7.76 -37.04 -7.71
CA VAL A 336 -8.83 -36.58 -8.62
C VAL A 336 -10.09 -36.31 -7.84
N ALA A 337 -10.38 -35.02 -7.68
CA ALA A 337 -11.55 -34.55 -6.92
C ALA A 337 -12.90 -34.83 -7.66
N PRO A 338 -14.00 -35.07 -6.92
CA PRO A 338 -14.04 -35.12 -5.47
C PRO A 338 -13.47 -36.45 -4.91
N VAL A 339 -12.64 -36.37 -3.89
CA VAL A 339 -12.05 -37.52 -3.22
C VAL A 339 -11.75 -37.21 -1.77
N THR A 340 -11.96 -38.18 -0.88
CA THR A 340 -11.62 -38.10 0.53
C THR A 340 -10.54 -39.09 0.90
N LEU A 341 -9.44 -38.57 1.50
CA LEU A 341 -8.44 -39.42 2.14
C LEU A 341 -8.72 -39.41 3.65
N HIS A 342 -9.19 -40.54 4.17
CA HIS A 342 -9.56 -40.64 5.58
C HIS A 342 -8.33 -40.78 6.48
N LYS A 343 -8.53 -40.51 7.77
CA LYS A 343 -7.51 -40.35 8.80
C LYS A 343 -6.45 -41.47 8.79
N GLY A 344 -5.21 -41.10 8.82
CA GLY A 344 -4.06 -42.04 8.88
C GLY A 344 -3.90 -42.90 7.63
N SER A 345 -4.58 -42.58 6.53
CA SER A 345 -4.41 -43.32 5.28
C SER A 345 -3.11 -42.96 4.57
N TYR A 346 -2.68 -43.86 3.69
CA TYR A 346 -1.44 -43.71 2.89
C TYR A 346 -1.77 -43.80 1.40
N VAL A 347 -1.12 -42.98 0.61
CA VAL A 347 -1.13 -43.06 -0.86
C VAL A 347 0.22 -43.44 -1.36
N ALA A 348 0.35 -44.56 -2.10
CA ALA A 348 1.60 -44.97 -2.68
C ALA A 348 2.10 -44.00 -3.77
N ALA A 349 3.40 -43.79 -3.86
CA ALA A 349 4.00 -42.91 -4.87
C ALA A 349 3.56 -43.28 -6.29
N GLY A 350 3.34 -42.29 -7.16
CA GLY A 350 2.90 -42.49 -8.55
C GLY A 350 1.46 -42.95 -8.72
N SER A 351 0.63 -42.84 -7.70
CA SER A 351 -0.79 -43.25 -7.73
C SER A 351 -1.71 -42.14 -8.25
N THR A 352 -2.69 -42.51 -9.10
CA THR A 352 -3.81 -41.64 -9.47
C THR A 352 -5.06 -42.09 -8.73
N VAL A 353 -5.40 -41.40 -7.65
CA VAL A 353 -6.49 -41.76 -6.75
C VAL A 353 -7.78 -41.13 -7.24
N THR A 354 -8.81 -41.97 -7.51
CA THR A 354 -10.12 -41.55 -8.04
C THR A 354 -11.30 -41.99 -7.16
N LYS A 355 -11.00 -42.59 -6.03
CA LYS A 355 -12.01 -43.07 -5.04
C LYS A 355 -11.47 -42.76 -3.65
N ASP A 356 -12.40 -42.61 -2.69
CA ASP A 356 -12.06 -42.41 -1.30
C ASP A 356 -11.13 -43.51 -0.76
N VAL A 357 -10.16 -43.09 0.08
CA VAL A 357 -9.22 -44.01 0.72
C VAL A 357 -9.64 -44.18 2.16
N PRO A 358 -10.03 -45.41 2.58
CA PRO A 358 -10.48 -45.67 3.94
C PRO A 358 -9.44 -45.38 5.01
N GLU A 359 -9.87 -45.17 6.23
CA GLU A 359 -9.00 -44.92 7.39
C GLU A 359 -7.91 -46.01 7.52
N LYS A 360 -6.67 -45.58 7.78
CA LYS A 360 -5.49 -46.47 7.99
C LYS A 360 -5.22 -47.45 6.83
N SER A 361 -5.69 -47.14 5.63
CA SER A 361 -5.50 -47.97 4.45
C SER A 361 -4.39 -47.44 3.53
N LEU A 362 -3.76 -48.31 2.75
CA LEU A 362 -2.81 -47.96 1.70
C LEU A 362 -3.52 -48.03 0.33
N ALA A 363 -3.62 -46.88 -0.33
CA ALA A 363 -4.07 -46.80 -1.73
C ALA A 363 -2.92 -47.00 -2.69
N ILE A 364 -3.02 -47.97 -3.59
CA ILE A 364 -2.05 -48.21 -4.70
C ILE A 364 -2.84 -48.14 -6.00
N ALA A 365 -2.68 -47.04 -6.74
CA ALA A 365 -3.38 -46.82 -8.01
C ALA A 365 -2.41 -46.56 -9.14
N ARG A 366 -1.56 -47.57 -9.43
CA ARG A 366 -0.54 -47.58 -10.48
C ARG A 366 -0.31 -48.97 -10.98
N ASN A 367 0.21 -49.14 -12.21
CA ASN A 367 0.55 -50.43 -12.78
C ASN A 367 1.72 -51.11 -12.05
N ARG A 368 1.76 -52.43 -12.09
CA ARG A 368 2.94 -53.19 -11.61
C ARG A 368 4.12 -52.97 -12.55
N GLN A 369 5.30 -52.84 -11.98
CA GLN A 369 6.53 -52.71 -12.72
C GLN A 369 6.76 -53.93 -13.59
N GLN A 370 7.14 -53.72 -14.84
CA GLN A 370 7.66 -54.75 -15.76
C GLN A 370 9.06 -54.34 -16.20
N ASN A 371 10.00 -55.28 -16.13
CA ASN A 371 11.35 -55.09 -16.65
C ASN A 371 11.46 -55.79 -17.99
N ILE A 372 11.85 -55.07 -19.03
CA ILE A 372 12.12 -55.63 -20.37
C ILE A 372 13.63 -55.70 -20.50
N GLU A 373 14.15 -56.93 -20.35
CA GLU A 373 15.59 -57.18 -20.46
C GLU A 373 16.09 -57.00 -21.91
N GLY A 374 17.32 -56.49 -22.05
CA GLY A 374 17.93 -56.23 -23.37
C GLY A 374 17.30 -55.08 -24.17
N TRP A 375 16.50 -54.18 -23.53
CA TRP A 375 15.89 -53.03 -24.20
C TRP A 375 16.88 -52.03 -24.78
N THR A 376 18.02 -51.81 -24.14
CA THR A 376 19.10 -50.98 -24.68
C THR A 376 19.94 -51.85 -25.64
N LYS A 377 19.81 -51.61 -26.94
CA LYS A 377 20.75 -52.14 -27.92
C LYS A 377 22.09 -51.42 -27.77
N LYS A 378 23.17 -52.16 -27.51
CA LYS A 378 24.54 -51.64 -27.57
C LYS A 378 24.89 -51.27 -29.02
#